data_9b1c5e1bfe3838c1dce89f564fa0337d
#
_entry.id   9b1c5e1bfe3838c1dce89f564fa0337d
#
_cell.length_a   1.000
_cell.length_b   1.000
_cell.length_c   1.000
_cell.angle_alpha   90.00
_cell.angle_beta   90.00
_cell.angle_gamma   90.00
#
_symmetry.space_group_name_H-M   'P 1'
#
loop_
_entity.id
_entity.type
_entity.pdbx_description
1 polymer ?
#
loop_
_entity_poly.entity_id
_entity_poly.type
_entity_poly.pdbx_seq_one_letter_code
_entity_poly.pdbx_strand_id
1 'polypeptide(L)'
;MKKKNEINMYISYEIAHRRRRRRGRNIFPGVVIVLILAICAGIGTYYWIRYKGGGYIFNKNKTYETGENNINGTENNTGNDMPDMSDASDAADASDTADISDPSNNLDNSDNLSNSGTGQGINPDEDNLGKETVKMNDNQKIRPDEDEAGTENLTGNETDNEASAKDSENENTTNRYEGYKISDIVDNRIPVKVKGIYVTSRAIMDKRDKLIEIADTTEINAMVIDVKDDSGRITFRMENTMANEIGATTNTISDIKDLLKLLNEKGIYPIARIVAFKDPYLAENKQEYAIKNKDGTIYRDNNGECWVNPYNKEVWDYLTEIAVKAAEAGFKEIQFDYIRFSTGKGMADADFGPMAKEKSKEDIIIEFTKYAYEKLKPLGVFVSADVYGTIISSSIDAGLVGQNYVEMAKYLDYICPMIYPSHFAEGNYGVDYPDLKPYEIIRKVLTASREKLAQIPDDVHRATVRPWLQDFTATWIKHYQVYTGKQVREQINAVYATDYSEWMLWNAGSSYSVDGLNEE
;
A
#
# COMPACT_ATOMS: atom_id res chain seq x y z
N MET A 1 -1.61 29.62 -19.88
CA MET A 1 -2.85 29.06 -19.32
C MET A 1 -2.83 27.53 -19.26
N LYS A 2 -1.76 26.92 -18.72
CA LYS A 2 -1.64 25.44 -18.63
C LYS A 2 -1.04 24.96 -17.30
N LYS A 3 -1.10 25.76 -16.23
CA LYS A 3 -0.52 25.42 -14.90
C LYS A 3 -1.56 25.34 -13.77
N LYS A 4 -2.78 24.86 -14.04
CA LYS A 4 -3.84 24.80 -13.01
C LYS A 4 -4.45 23.42 -12.76
N ASN A 5 -3.95 22.36 -13.40
CA ASN A 5 -4.62 21.05 -13.37
C ASN A 5 -3.86 19.92 -12.64
N GLU A 6 -2.75 20.19 -11.96
CA GLU A 6 -1.92 19.15 -11.33
C GLU A 6 -1.96 19.19 -9.80
N ILE A 7 -3.12 19.41 -9.23
CA ILE A 7 -3.28 19.24 -7.77
C ILE A 7 -4.28 18.13 -7.58
N ASN A 8 -3.77 16.99 -7.13
CA ASN A 8 -4.55 15.91 -6.51
C ASN A 8 -3.74 14.64 -6.40
N MET A 9 -3.95 13.89 -5.30
CA MET A 9 -4.86 12.82 -5.38
C MET A 9 -5.24 12.08 -4.11
N TYR A 10 -4.43 11.92 -3.17
CA TYR A 10 -4.84 11.22 -1.95
C TYR A 10 -5.37 12.19 -0.87
N ILE A 11 -4.76 13.34 -0.77
CA ILE A 11 -5.17 14.40 0.18
C ILE A 11 -6.28 15.28 -0.38
N SER A 12 -6.46 15.34 -1.68
CA SER A 12 -7.51 16.15 -2.29
C SER A 12 -8.90 15.53 -2.21
N TYR A 13 -9.05 14.25 -1.85
CA TYR A 13 -10.38 13.70 -1.53
C TYR A 13 -10.99 14.43 -0.33
N GLU A 14 -10.25 14.67 0.74
CA GLU A 14 -10.74 15.48 1.87
C GLU A 14 -10.89 16.97 1.54
N ILE A 15 -9.97 17.55 0.76
CA ILE A 15 -10.01 18.97 0.39
C ILE A 15 -11.12 19.24 -0.64
N ALA A 16 -11.38 18.35 -1.58
CA ALA A 16 -12.48 18.47 -2.54
C ALA A 16 -13.85 18.35 -1.86
N HIS A 17 -14.00 17.48 -0.86
CA HIS A 17 -15.21 17.38 -0.05
C HIS A 17 -15.47 18.65 0.77
N ARG A 18 -14.42 19.31 1.29
CA ARG A 18 -14.55 20.60 2.01
C ARG A 18 -14.90 21.77 1.08
N ARG A 19 -14.44 21.78 -0.19
CA ARG A 19 -14.76 22.84 -1.15
C ARG A 19 -16.16 22.71 -1.76
N ARG A 20 -16.70 21.50 -1.97
CA ARG A 20 -18.10 21.31 -2.41
C ARG A 20 -19.11 21.74 -1.36
N ARG A 21 -18.82 21.61 -0.06
CA ARG A 21 -19.70 22.12 1.03
C ARG A 21 -19.82 23.63 1.09
N ARG A 22 -18.93 24.40 0.48
CA ARG A 22 -18.99 25.89 0.48
C ARG A 22 -19.81 26.50 -0.67
N ARG A 23 -20.37 25.72 -1.60
CA ARG A 23 -21.20 26.22 -2.71
C ARG A 23 -22.67 25.81 -2.67
N GLY A 24 -23.13 25.22 -1.58
CA GLY A 24 -24.53 24.83 -1.39
C GLY A 24 -25.21 25.64 -0.29
N ARG A 25 -25.99 26.63 -0.68
CA ARG A 25 -27.09 27.29 0.04
C ARG A 25 -26.81 27.82 1.45
N ASN A 26 -26.94 29.13 1.62
CA ASN A 26 -27.17 29.81 2.89
C ASN A 26 -28.41 29.22 3.58
N ILE A 27 -28.22 28.24 4.42
CA ILE A 27 -29.21 27.83 5.43
C ILE A 27 -29.01 28.82 6.57
N PHE A 28 -30.06 29.59 6.87
CA PHE A 28 -30.07 30.55 7.95
C PHE A 28 -29.46 29.93 9.23
N PRO A 29 -28.58 30.63 9.96
CA PRO A 29 -27.97 30.11 11.21
C PRO A 29 -29.01 29.66 12.23
N GLY A 30 -30.22 30.24 12.21
CA GLY A 30 -31.31 29.88 13.09
C GLY A 30 -31.84 28.45 12.94
N VAL A 31 -31.79 27.87 11.74
CA VAL A 31 -32.28 26.50 11.50
C VAL A 31 -31.31 25.46 12.08
N VAL A 32 -30.01 25.74 12.05
CA VAL A 32 -28.98 24.85 12.62
C VAL A 32 -29.08 24.86 14.15
N ILE A 33 -29.30 26.01 14.76
CA ILE A 33 -29.46 26.14 16.22
C ILE A 33 -30.73 25.39 16.69
N VAL A 34 -31.84 25.48 15.99
CA VAL A 34 -33.07 24.79 16.32
C VAL A 34 -32.90 23.25 16.21
N LEU A 35 -32.17 22.77 15.21
CA LEU A 35 -31.84 21.35 15.07
C LEU A 35 -30.95 20.83 16.21
N ILE A 36 -29.96 21.60 16.61
CA ILE A 36 -29.06 21.24 17.72
C ILE A 36 -29.85 21.20 19.05
N LEU A 37 -30.72 22.17 19.29
CA LEU A 37 -31.57 22.22 20.48
C LEU A 37 -32.58 21.06 20.51
N ALA A 38 -33.13 20.66 19.37
CA ALA A 38 -34.04 19.49 19.28
C ALA A 38 -33.30 18.16 19.57
N ILE A 39 -32.06 18.02 19.08
CA ILE A 39 -31.22 16.86 19.37
C ILE A 39 -30.84 16.79 20.86
N CYS A 40 -30.45 17.93 21.46
CA CYS A 40 -30.16 18.02 22.89
C CYS A 40 -31.36 17.71 23.77
N ALA A 41 -32.56 18.17 23.39
CA ALA A 41 -33.81 17.86 24.08
C ALA A 41 -34.18 16.37 23.93
N GLY A 42 -33.94 15.75 22.77
CA GLY A 42 -34.15 14.32 22.53
C GLY A 42 -33.22 13.45 23.36
N ILE A 43 -31.94 13.84 23.46
CA ILE A 43 -30.95 13.15 24.31
C ILE A 43 -31.30 13.32 25.79
N GLY A 44 -31.69 14.52 26.23
CA GLY A 44 -32.13 14.79 27.61
C GLY A 44 -33.35 13.98 28.02
N THR A 45 -34.37 13.86 27.16
CA THR A 45 -35.56 13.03 27.40
C THR A 45 -35.22 11.53 27.41
N TYR A 46 -34.34 11.06 26.54
CA TYR A 46 -33.87 9.67 26.53
C TYR A 46 -33.15 9.30 27.85
N TYR A 47 -32.23 10.16 28.34
CA TYR A 47 -31.57 9.95 29.63
C TYR A 47 -32.55 10.07 30.83
N TRP A 48 -33.51 10.99 30.77
CA TRP A 48 -34.52 11.15 31.82
C TRP A 48 -35.44 9.94 31.93
N ILE A 49 -35.90 9.36 30.81
CA ILE A 49 -36.72 8.14 30.76
C ILE A 49 -35.92 6.94 31.29
N ARG A 50 -34.63 6.84 30.94
CA ARG A 50 -33.77 5.73 31.40
C ARG A 50 -33.41 5.84 32.90
N TYR A 51 -33.34 7.07 33.44
CA TYR A 51 -33.03 7.29 34.86
C TYR A 51 -34.23 7.20 35.77
N LYS A 52 -35.46 7.49 35.31
CA LYS A 52 -36.70 7.34 36.11
C LYS A 52 -37.40 5.99 35.95
N GLY A 53 -37.03 5.15 34.97
CA GLY A 53 -37.59 3.80 34.79
C GLY A 53 -37.02 2.71 35.69
N GLY A 54 -36.03 3.04 36.56
CA GLY A 54 -35.36 2.11 37.48
C GLY A 54 -35.77 2.31 38.92
N GLY A 55 -37.05 2.15 39.22
CA GLY A 55 -37.57 2.20 40.60
C GLY A 55 -37.67 0.81 41.25
N TYR A 56 -36.88 0.64 42.27
CA TYR A 56 -37.09 -0.21 43.46
C TYR A 56 -37.69 -1.63 43.30
N ILE A 57 -36.84 -2.64 43.52
CA ILE A 57 -37.21 -3.79 44.33
C ILE A 57 -36.07 -4.06 45.33
N PHE A 58 -36.29 -3.61 46.58
CA PHE A 58 -35.57 -4.08 47.76
C PHE A 58 -36.11 -5.48 48.10
N ASN A 59 -35.22 -6.46 48.27
CA ASN A 59 -35.55 -7.59 49.11
C ASN A 59 -34.37 -7.84 50.08
N LYS A 60 -34.74 -7.80 51.33
CA LYS A 60 -33.94 -7.98 52.52
C LYS A 60 -33.65 -9.46 52.79
N ASN A 61 -32.51 -9.65 53.48
CA ASN A 61 -32.11 -10.75 54.39
C ASN A 61 -31.30 -11.91 53.78
N LYS A 62 -30.00 -11.97 54.10
CA LYS A 62 -29.50 -12.78 55.23
C LYS A 62 -27.99 -12.59 55.44
N THR A 63 -27.67 -12.20 56.64
CA THR A 63 -26.40 -12.39 57.36
C THR A 63 -26.12 -13.86 57.59
N TYR A 64 -24.81 -14.24 57.52
CA TYR A 64 -24.07 -15.11 58.46
C TYR A 64 -22.64 -15.22 57.94
N GLU A 65 -21.71 -14.65 58.66
CA GLU A 65 -20.71 -15.21 59.57
C GLU A 65 -19.51 -15.93 58.93
N THR A 66 -18.38 -15.35 59.25
CA THR A 66 -17.00 -15.78 59.40
C THR A 66 -16.75 -17.26 59.59
N GLY A 67 -15.69 -17.77 58.95
CA GLY A 67 -15.05 -19.03 59.27
C GLY A 67 -13.80 -19.28 58.44
N GLU A 68 -12.65 -19.03 59.05
CA GLU A 68 -11.33 -19.55 58.60
C GLU A 68 -11.35 -21.08 58.57
N ASN A 69 -10.73 -21.67 57.55
CA ASN A 69 -9.63 -22.63 57.77
C ASN A 69 -9.13 -23.28 56.48
N ASN A 70 -7.82 -23.39 56.43
CA ASN A 70 -6.90 -24.18 55.66
C ASN A 70 -7.37 -25.56 55.18
N ILE A 71 -6.79 -25.99 54.06
CA ILE A 71 -5.92 -27.16 53.76
C ILE A 71 -6.17 -27.77 52.38
N ASN A 72 -5.10 -27.79 51.62
CA ASN A 72 -4.62 -28.76 50.61
C ASN A 72 -5.57 -29.57 49.70
N GLY A 73 -5.20 -29.56 48.43
CA GLY A 73 -5.22 -30.81 47.63
C GLY A 73 -5.68 -30.70 46.20
N THR A 74 -4.72 -30.76 45.30
CA THR A 74 -4.71 -31.51 43.99
C THR A 74 -5.83 -31.27 42.97
N GLU A 75 -5.32 -30.78 41.79
CA GLU A 75 -5.60 -31.23 40.41
C GLU A 75 -7.06 -31.25 39.90
N ASN A 76 -7.36 -30.44 38.92
CA ASN A 76 -7.49 -30.77 37.49
C ASN A 76 -8.03 -29.61 36.65
N ASN A 77 -7.23 -29.28 35.72
CA ASN A 77 -7.38 -28.86 34.36
C ASN A 77 -8.81 -28.78 33.79
N THR A 78 -9.25 -27.61 33.36
CA THR A 78 -9.89 -27.37 32.07
C THR A 78 -9.81 -25.88 31.74
N GLY A 79 -8.93 -25.56 30.80
CA GLY A 79 -8.84 -24.26 30.17
C GLY A 79 -10.05 -24.00 29.28
N ASN A 80 -10.49 -22.77 29.33
CA ASN A 80 -11.26 -22.15 28.26
C ASN A 80 -10.54 -20.88 27.88
N ASP A 81 -9.62 -21.02 26.95
CA ASP A 81 -9.08 -19.90 26.20
C ASP A 81 -10.10 -19.48 25.14
N MET A 82 -10.65 -18.30 25.27
CA MET A 82 -11.26 -17.61 24.14
C MET A 82 -10.16 -17.03 23.25
N PRO A 83 -10.21 -17.24 21.95
CA PRO A 83 -9.25 -16.62 21.04
C PRO A 83 -9.55 -15.12 20.89
N ASP A 84 -8.51 -14.35 21.02
CA ASP A 84 -8.44 -12.92 20.73
C ASP A 84 -8.63 -12.73 19.20
N MET A 85 -9.70 -12.05 18.83
CA MET A 85 -9.99 -11.69 17.45
C MET A 85 -9.51 -10.25 17.20
N SER A 86 -8.26 -10.10 16.79
CA SER A 86 -7.71 -8.80 16.42
C SER A 86 -6.77 -8.82 15.22
N ASP A 87 -7.14 -9.46 14.10
CA ASP A 87 -6.29 -9.40 12.90
C ASP A 87 -7.11 -9.44 11.60
N ALA A 88 -7.90 -8.42 11.36
CA ALA A 88 -8.55 -8.22 10.07
C ALA A 88 -8.68 -6.74 9.70
N SER A 89 -7.63 -5.91 9.91
CA SER A 89 -7.82 -4.47 9.71
C SER A 89 -6.87 -3.75 8.77
N ASP A 90 -5.94 -4.40 8.09
CA ASP A 90 -4.88 -3.67 7.38
C ASP A 90 -4.99 -3.58 5.86
N ALA A 91 -6.17 -3.82 5.30
CA ALA A 91 -6.39 -3.48 3.88
C ALA A 91 -6.74 -1.99 3.65
N ALA A 92 -6.75 -1.17 4.69
CA ALA A 92 -7.36 0.15 4.59
C ALA A 92 -6.65 1.23 5.40
N ASP A 93 -5.48 1.63 5.00
CA ASP A 93 -4.97 2.96 5.37
C ASP A 93 -5.76 4.08 4.65
N ALA A 94 -6.91 3.78 4.10
CA ALA A 94 -7.74 4.72 3.33
C ALA A 94 -9.23 4.70 3.62
N SER A 95 -9.75 4.07 4.67
CA SER A 95 -11.18 4.27 4.98
C SER A 95 -11.59 3.87 6.39
N ASP A 96 -12.38 4.73 6.99
CA ASP A 96 -13.19 4.51 8.18
C ASP A 96 -14.06 3.25 8.09
N THR A 97 -13.99 2.49 9.17
CA THR A 97 -14.98 1.57 9.71
C THR A 97 -16.21 1.18 8.88
N ALA A 98 -16.29 -0.07 8.49
CA ALA A 98 -17.56 -0.76 8.33
C ALA A 98 -17.39 -2.24 8.72
N ASP A 99 -18.12 -2.63 9.76
CA ASP A 99 -18.36 -4.01 10.18
C ASP A 99 -18.81 -4.89 9.00
N ILE A 100 -18.09 -5.95 8.72
CA ILE A 100 -18.51 -6.96 7.74
C ILE A 100 -19.01 -8.17 8.54
N SER A 101 -20.30 -8.25 8.70
CA SER A 101 -20.99 -9.51 9.01
C SER A 101 -21.16 -10.32 7.72
N ASP A 102 -20.52 -11.47 7.69
CA ASP A 102 -20.58 -12.48 6.62
C ASP A 102 -21.98 -13.16 6.58
N PRO A 103 -22.67 -13.25 5.43
CA PRO A 103 -23.83 -14.09 5.26
C PRO A 103 -23.50 -15.30 4.40
N SER A 104 -22.92 -16.33 4.98
CA SER A 104 -22.92 -17.65 4.36
C SER A 104 -23.10 -18.74 5.39
N ASN A 105 -24.37 -19.07 5.66
CA ASN A 105 -24.80 -20.39 6.06
C ASN A 105 -26.34 -20.45 6.08
N ASN A 106 -26.88 -21.01 5.03
CA ASN A 106 -28.08 -21.86 5.08
C ASN A 106 -28.32 -22.48 3.71
N LEU A 107 -27.92 -23.70 3.57
CA LEU A 107 -28.42 -24.64 2.59
C LEU A 107 -28.84 -25.89 3.36
N ASP A 108 -30.12 -26.07 3.51
CA ASP A 108 -30.68 -27.37 3.78
C ASP A 108 -31.83 -27.64 2.83
N ASN A 109 -31.65 -28.72 2.08
CA ASN A 109 -32.54 -29.74 1.55
C ASN A 109 -34.00 -29.40 1.15
N SER A 110 -34.32 -29.72 -0.09
CA SER A 110 -35.10 -30.93 -0.39
C SER A 110 -35.56 -31.04 -1.84
N ASP A 111 -35.20 -32.16 -2.42
CA ASP A 111 -35.96 -33.07 -3.27
C ASP A 111 -36.84 -32.62 -4.45
N ASN A 112 -36.42 -33.11 -5.62
CA ASN A 112 -37.16 -34.06 -6.49
C ASN A 112 -38.01 -33.55 -7.67
N LEU A 113 -37.74 -34.27 -8.74
CA LEU A 113 -38.59 -34.74 -9.86
C LEU A 113 -38.55 -34.02 -11.22
N SER A 114 -37.75 -34.68 -12.06
CA SER A 114 -38.10 -35.22 -13.40
C SER A 114 -39.02 -34.40 -14.34
N ASN A 115 -38.66 -34.15 -15.57
CA ASN A 115 -38.90 -34.99 -16.74
C ASN A 115 -38.71 -34.24 -18.06
N SER A 116 -37.97 -34.85 -18.94
CA SER A 116 -38.12 -35.06 -20.37
C SER A 116 -38.66 -33.97 -21.32
N GLY A 117 -37.97 -33.84 -22.45
CA GLY A 117 -38.56 -33.47 -23.73
C GLY A 117 -37.62 -32.81 -24.73
N THR A 118 -36.85 -33.58 -25.43
CA THR A 118 -36.71 -33.73 -26.89
C THR A 118 -36.92 -32.50 -27.79
N GLY A 119 -35.90 -32.24 -28.66
CA GLY A 119 -36.19 -32.07 -30.05
C GLY A 119 -35.34 -31.00 -30.77
N GLN A 120 -34.35 -31.48 -31.53
CA GLN A 120 -33.98 -31.10 -32.89
C GLN A 120 -33.83 -29.58 -33.18
N GLY A 121 -32.71 -29.06 -33.61
CA GLY A 121 -31.86 -29.43 -34.72
C GLY A 121 -32.19 -28.57 -35.94
N ILE A 122 -31.24 -27.81 -36.43
CA ILE A 122 -30.93 -27.53 -37.83
C ILE A 122 -29.90 -26.36 -37.88
N ASN A 123 -28.69 -26.66 -38.34
CA ASN A 123 -27.79 -25.83 -39.12
C ASN A 123 -28.14 -26.13 -40.61
N PRO A 124 -27.53 -25.52 -41.66
CA PRO A 124 -26.57 -24.43 -41.82
C PRO A 124 -26.94 -23.47 -42.99
N ASP A 125 -26.02 -22.58 -43.32
CA ASP A 125 -25.49 -22.16 -44.64
C ASP A 125 -25.10 -20.68 -44.62
N GLU A 126 -23.83 -20.40 -44.76
CA GLU A 126 -23.02 -19.99 -45.95
C GLU A 126 -23.61 -18.81 -46.75
N ASP A 127 -22.87 -17.71 -46.83
CA ASP A 127 -22.20 -17.18 -48.05
C ASP A 127 -21.92 -15.67 -47.96
N ASN A 128 -20.72 -15.28 -48.07
CA ASN A 128 -19.98 -14.74 -49.21
C ASN A 128 -19.73 -13.22 -49.29
N LEU A 129 -18.43 -12.93 -49.36
CA LEU A 129 -17.67 -11.91 -50.12
C LEU A 129 -17.99 -10.40 -50.03
N GLY A 130 -16.90 -9.69 -49.80
CA GLY A 130 -16.76 -8.27 -50.12
C GLY A 130 -15.38 -7.72 -49.78
N LYS A 131 -14.36 -8.06 -50.58
CA LYS A 131 -13.06 -7.38 -50.58
C LYS A 131 -13.18 -6.04 -51.30
N GLU A 132 -12.72 -4.95 -50.69
CA GLU A 132 -12.19 -3.82 -51.48
C GLU A 132 -10.91 -3.29 -50.85
N THR A 133 -9.87 -3.44 -51.60
CA THR A 133 -8.55 -2.82 -51.52
C THR A 133 -8.59 -1.44 -52.17
N VAL A 134 -8.10 -0.39 -51.52
CA VAL A 134 -7.68 0.83 -52.21
C VAL A 134 -6.26 1.18 -51.80
N LYS A 135 -5.48 1.44 -52.85
CA LYS A 135 -4.03 1.62 -52.91
C LYS A 135 -3.57 2.98 -52.41
N MET A 136 -2.30 2.98 -52.01
CA MET A 136 -1.40 4.12 -51.84
C MET A 136 -1.41 5.10 -53.00
N ASN A 137 -1.11 6.36 -52.69
CA ASN A 137 -0.32 7.19 -53.58
C ASN A 137 0.59 8.15 -52.80
N ASP A 138 1.83 8.12 -53.24
CA ASP A 138 3.00 8.88 -52.82
C ASP A 138 3.02 10.31 -53.32
N ASN A 139 3.88 11.09 -52.67
CA ASN A 139 4.61 12.26 -53.16
C ASN A 139 3.98 13.66 -52.96
N GLN A 140 4.56 14.46 -52.06
CA GLN A 140 5.38 15.57 -52.57
C GLN A 140 6.24 16.24 -51.46
N LYS A 141 7.48 16.36 -51.83
CA LYS A 141 8.65 16.96 -51.19
C LYS A 141 8.77 18.39 -51.69
N ILE A 142 8.86 19.40 -50.80
CA ILE A 142 9.45 20.71 -51.14
C ILE A 142 10.28 21.19 -49.95
N ARG A 143 11.54 21.47 -50.22
CA ARG A 143 12.53 22.24 -49.45
C ARG A 143 12.80 23.53 -50.25
N PRO A 144 13.72 24.38 -49.75
CA PRO A 144 13.62 25.49 -48.80
C PRO A 144 13.95 26.82 -49.53
N ASP A 145 13.83 27.94 -48.87
CA ASP A 145 14.62 29.13 -49.24
C ASP A 145 15.01 29.97 -48.02
N GLU A 146 16.28 30.32 -48.02
CA GLU A 146 17.01 31.25 -47.17
C GLU A 146 16.70 32.69 -47.62
N ASP A 147 16.91 33.66 -46.67
CA ASP A 147 17.68 34.90 -46.91
C ASP A 147 17.56 35.84 -45.69
N GLU A 148 18.64 36.07 -45.09
CA GLU A 148 19.55 37.17 -44.83
C GLU A 148 19.00 38.51 -44.25
N ALA A 149 19.63 38.83 -43.13
CA ALA A 149 20.37 40.07 -42.76
C ALA A 149 19.65 41.41 -42.52
N GLY A 150 20.07 42.02 -41.41
CA GLY A 150 19.89 43.48 -41.17
C GLY A 150 20.16 43.91 -39.73
N THR A 151 21.41 44.20 -39.42
CA THR A 151 21.92 44.95 -38.25
C THR A 151 21.34 46.36 -38.17
N GLU A 152 21.05 46.88 -36.95
CA GLU A 152 21.59 48.17 -36.49
C GLU A 152 21.31 48.45 -35.01
N ASN A 153 22.35 48.95 -34.35
CA ASN A 153 22.42 49.49 -33.01
C ASN A 153 21.64 50.81 -32.86
N LEU A 154 21.08 51.04 -31.68
CA LEU A 154 21.19 52.36 -31.02
C LEU A 154 20.84 52.31 -29.53
N THR A 155 21.67 52.95 -28.78
CA THR A 155 21.77 53.23 -27.35
C THR A 155 20.64 54.08 -26.80
N GLY A 156 20.26 53.84 -25.53
CA GLY A 156 19.45 54.81 -24.74
C GLY A 156 19.21 54.30 -23.33
N ASN A 157 19.98 54.82 -22.36
CA ASN A 157 19.69 54.70 -20.92
C ASN A 157 18.37 55.35 -20.57
N GLU A 158 17.61 54.68 -19.69
CA GLU A 158 16.95 55.36 -18.56
C GLU A 158 16.50 54.33 -17.51
N THR A 159 16.79 54.68 -16.29
CA THR A 159 16.49 54.00 -15.03
C THR A 159 15.03 54.10 -14.69
N ASP A 160 14.39 52.96 -14.33
CA ASP A 160 13.33 52.97 -13.31
C ASP A 160 13.22 51.62 -12.62
N ASN A 161 13.24 51.71 -11.30
CA ASN A 161 13.08 50.60 -10.37
C ASN A 161 11.66 50.06 -10.37
N GLU A 162 11.42 48.83 -10.80
CA GLU A 162 10.31 48.03 -10.36
C GLU A 162 10.78 46.63 -9.96
N ALA A 163 10.49 46.30 -8.71
CA ALA A 163 10.78 45.02 -8.10
C ALA A 163 9.95 43.94 -8.80
N SER A 164 10.54 43.25 -9.77
CA SER A 164 9.99 42.01 -10.29
C SER A 164 10.40 40.86 -9.39
N ALA A 165 9.42 40.25 -8.74
CA ALA A 165 9.57 38.93 -8.12
C ALA A 165 10.13 37.95 -9.18
N LYS A 166 11.39 37.57 -8.98
CA LYS A 166 11.99 36.48 -9.74
C LYS A 166 11.23 35.21 -9.37
N ASP A 167 10.41 34.71 -10.27
CA ASP A 167 10.09 33.30 -10.36
C ASP A 167 11.41 32.56 -10.53
N SER A 168 11.91 32.02 -9.44
CA SER A 168 12.96 31.02 -9.50
C SER A 168 12.34 29.77 -10.11
N GLU A 169 12.42 29.65 -11.42
CA GLU A 169 12.22 28.39 -12.11
C GLU A 169 13.15 27.35 -11.49
N ASN A 170 12.53 26.31 -11.08
CA ASN A 170 13.00 25.09 -10.47
C ASN A 170 14.09 24.45 -11.32
N GLU A 171 15.34 24.86 -11.13
CA GLU A 171 16.50 24.16 -11.68
C GLU A 171 16.67 22.83 -10.95
N ASN A 172 16.42 21.75 -11.67
CA ASN A 172 17.02 20.44 -11.53
C ASN A 172 17.08 19.83 -10.12
N THR A 173 15.98 19.28 -9.64
CA THR A 173 15.99 18.27 -8.58
C THR A 173 16.43 16.88 -9.07
N THR A 174 16.81 16.73 -10.33
CA THR A 174 16.95 15.43 -11.00
C THR A 174 18.27 14.71 -10.77
N ASN A 175 19.26 15.24 -10.05
CA ASN A 175 20.53 14.55 -9.83
C ASN A 175 21.17 14.79 -8.47
N ARG A 176 20.39 14.89 -7.41
CA ARG A 176 20.94 15.06 -6.06
C ARG A 176 21.67 13.82 -5.55
N TYR A 177 21.24 12.64 -6.00
CA TYR A 177 21.85 11.35 -5.66
C TYR A 177 22.38 10.70 -6.94
N GLU A 178 23.68 10.43 -6.96
CA GLU A 178 24.35 9.92 -8.18
C GLU A 178 23.88 8.52 -8.59
N GLY A 179 23.47 7.68 -7.62
CA GLY A 179 23.19 6.27 -7.86
C GLY A 179 24.46 5.42 -8.04
N TYR A 180 24.28 4.12 -8.25
CA TYR A 180 25.40 3.22 -8.53
C TYR A 180 25.65 3.15 -10.04
N LYS A 181 26.91 3.25 -10.48
CA LYS A 181 27.27 3.00 -11.87
C LYS A 181 27.15 1.50 -12.17
N ILE A 182 26.55 1.16 -13.29
CA ILE A 182 26.40 -0.25 -13.72
C ILE A 182 27.77 -0.92 -13.88
N SER A 183 28.79 -0.18 -14.36
CA SER A 183 30.17 -0.68 -14.48
C SER A 183 30.78 -1.15 -13.16
N ASP A 184 30.33 -0.61 -12.04
CA ASP A 184 30.92 -0.85 -10.72
C ASP A 184 30.16 -1.94 -9.95
N ILE A 185 29.05 -2.43 -10.53
CA ILE A 185 28.24 -3.47 -9.92
C ILE A 185 28.71 -4.86 -10.39
N VAL A 186 29.30 -5.61 -9.46
CA VAL A 186 29.47 -7.05 -9.65
C VAL A 186 28.28 -7.74 -8.99
N ASP A 187 27.43 -8.35 -9.80
CA ASP A 187 26.23 -9.05 -9.30
C ASP A 187 26.17 -10.46 -9.86
N ASN A 188 26.30 -11.44 -8.99
CA ASN A 188 26.22 -12.87 -9.32
C ASN A 188 24.87 -13.49 -8.92
N ARG A 189 23.93 -12.67 -8.40
CA ARG A 189 22.59 -13.13 -8.04
C ARG A 189 21.79 -13.42 -9.31
N ILE A 190 20.97 -14.46 -9.26
CA ILE A 190 20.12 -14.84 -10.40
C ILE A 190 18.73 -14.26 -10.16
N PRO A 191 18.29 -13.27 -10.95
CA PRO A 191 16.98 -12.68 -10.80
C PRO A 191 15.87 -13.65 -11.23
N VAL A 192 14.76 -13.63 -10.50
CA VAL A 192 13.55 -14.37 -10.81
C VAL A 192 12.49 -13.38 -11.31
N LYS A 193 11.85 -13.69 -12.43
CA LYS A 193 10.67 -12.95 -12.88
C LYS A 193 9.49 -13.32 -12.01
N VAL A 194 9.21 -12.48 -11.02
CA VAL A 194 8.22 -12.76 -9.98
C VAL A 194 6.80 -12.52 -10.48
N LYS A 195 5.96 -13.52 -10.24
CA LYS A 195 4.51 -13.46 -10.26
C LYS A 195 4.06 -13.89 -8.87
N GLY A 196 3.86 -12.93 -7.98
CA GLY A 196 3.79 -13.19 -6.55
C GLY A 196 2.42 -13.00 -5.94
N ILE A 197 2.27 -13.55 -4.74
CA ILE A 197 1.12 -13.30 -3.86
C ILE A 197 1.59 -12.88 -2.47
N TYR A 198 0.83 -11.98 -1.81
CA TYR A 198 1.04 -11.62 -0.41
C TYR A 198 0.50 -12.72 0.52
N VAL A 199 1.27 -13.05 1.56
CA VAL A 199 0.89 -14.09 2.50
C VAL A 199 1.20 -13.64 3.93
N THR A 200 0.13 -13.46 4.74
CA THR A 200 0.32 -13.17 6.16
C THR A 200 1.01 -14.34 6.88
N SER A 201 1.71 -14.04 7.97
CA SER A 201 2.33 -15.08 8.80
C SER A 201 1.33 -16.14 9.30
N ARG A 202 0.10 -15.73 9.58
CA ARG A 202 -0.98 -16.65 9.96
C ARG A 202 -1.45 -17.50 8.77
N ALA A 203 -1.67 -16.85 7.62
CA ALA A 203 -2.15 -17.57 6.42
C ALA A 203 -1.17 -18.66 5.97
N ILE A 204 0.16 -18.39 6.02
CA ILE A 204 1.15 -19.43 5.65
C ILE A 204 1.14 -20.62 6.63
N MET A 205 0.73 -20.43 7.87
CA MET A 205 0.58 -21.53 8.83
C MET A 205 -0.74 -22.27 8.66
N ASP A 206 -1.84 -21.55 8.46
CA ASP A 206 -3.20 -22.11 8.47
C ASP A 206 -3.64 -22.61 7.08
N LYS A 207 -3.17 -21.98 5.99
CA LYS A 207 -3.61 -22.24 4.60
C LYS A 207 -2.45 -22.68 3.69
N ARG A 208 -1.31 -23.09 4.25
CA ARG A 208 -0.07 -23.39 3.51
C ARG A 208 -0.29 -24.26 2.29
N ASP A 209 -0.96 -25.39 2.47
CA ASP A 209 -1.15 -26.37 1.39
C ASP A 209 -2.00 -25.78 0.24
N LYS A 210 -3.02 -24.98 0.56
CA LYS A 210 -3.82 -24.26 -0.45
C LYS A 210 -3.01 -23.19 -1.19
N LEU A 211 -2.14 -22.47 -0.48
CA LEU A 211 -1.27 -21.46 -1.09
C LEU A 211 -0.22 -22.09 -2.00
N ILE A 212 0.33 -23.26 -1.60
CA ILE A 212 1.24 -24.04 -2.44
C ILE A 212 0.50 -24.61 -3.66
N GLU A 213 -0.73 -25.10 -3.50
CA GLU A 213 -1.57 -25.56 -4.62
C GLU A 213 -1.79 -24.47 -5.67
N ILE A 214 -2.02 -23.21 -5.24
CA ILE A 214 -2.10 -22.08 -6.17
C ILE A 214 -0.80 -21.93 -6.99
N ALA A 215 0.35 -22.04 -6.34
CA ALA A 215 1.64 -21.97 -7.04
C ALA A 215 1.91 -23.20 -7.93
N ASP A 216 1.49 -24.41 -7.49
CA ASP A 216 1.66 -25.65 -8.25
C ASP A 216 0.74 -25.73 -9.49
N THR A 217 -0.36 -24.96 -9.53
CA THR A 217 -1.39 -25.06 -10.59
C THR A 217 -1.56 -23.79 -11.43
N THR A 218 -0.82 -22.72 -11.12
CA THR A 218 -0.92 -21.45 -11.83
C THR A 218 0.45 -20.83 -12.09
N GLU A 219 0.46 -19.71 -12.79
CA GLU A 219 1.66 -18.91 -13.05
C GLU A 219 2.31 -18.26 -11.82
N ILE A 220 1.78 -18.46 -10.60
CA ILE A 220 2.36 -17.93 -9.36
C ILE A 220 3.64 -18.69 -9.01
N ASN A 221 4.73 -17.94 -8.82
CA ASN A 221 6.05 -18.50 -8.51
C ASN A 221 6.74 -17.85 -7.30
N ALA A 222 6.03 -16.98 -6.57
CA ALA A 222 6.62 -16.28 -5.42
C ALA A 222 5.58 -16.00 -4.33
N MET A 223 6.05 -15.96 -3.08
CA MET A 223 5.27 -15.57 -1.92
C MET A 223 5.98 -14.47 -1.15
N VAL A 224 5.28 -13.35 -0.92
CA VAL A 224 5.72 -12.26 -0.06
C VAL A 224 5.14 -12.51 1.32
N ILE A 225 6.01 -12.86 2.28
CA ILE A 225 5.63 -13.37 3.60
C ILE A 225 6.03 -12.35 4.67
N ASP A 226 5.10 -12.04 5.58
CA ASP A 226 5.39 -11.15 6.70
C ASP A 226 6.47 -11.72 7.61
N VAL A 227 7.59 -11.04 7.70
CA VAL A 227 8.67 -11.25 8.68
C VAL A 227 8.52 -10.28 9.84
N LYS A 228 8.20 -9.01 9.56
CA LYS A 228 7.78 -8.02 10.54
C LYS A 228 6.48 -7.41 10.02
N ASP A 229 5.41 -7.64 10.75
CA ASP A 229 4.04 -7.29 10.36
C ASP A 229 3.66 -5.83 10.68
N ASP A 230 2.45 -5.43 10.30
CA ASP A 230 1.92 -4.08 10.47
C ASP A 230 1.74 -3.65 11.93
N SER A 231 1.67 -4.62 12.86
CA SER A 231 1.64 -4.34 14.31
C SER A 231 3.03 -4.12 14.92
N GLY A 232 4.09 -4.21 14.12
CA GLY A 232 5.48 -4.11 14.58
C GLY A 232 6.03 -5.42 15.16
N ARG A 233 5.30 -6.55 15.00
CA ARG A 233 5.70 -7.84 15.56
C ARG A 233 6.53 -8.65 14.57
N ILE A 234 7.54 -9.36 15.11
CA ILE A 234 8.39 -10.28 14.35
C ILE A 234 7.78 -11.67 14.40
N THR A 235 7.59 -12.30 13.25
CA THR A 235 6.74 -13.49 13.10
C THR A 235 7.44 -14.81 13.40
N PHE A 236 8.76 -14.83 13.46
CA PHE A 236 9.54 -16.02 13.86
C PHE A 236 10.71 -15.64 14.77
N ARG A 237 11.25 -16.62 15.48
CA ARG A 237 12.37 -16.40 16.41
C ARG A 237 13.66 -16.07 15.67
N MET A 238 14.27 -14.97 16.06
CA MET A 238 15.59 -14.54 15.57
C MET A 238 16.38 -13.86 16.68
N GLU A 239 17.69 -13.87 16.55
CA GLU A 239 18.58 -13.13 17.45
C GLU A 239 18.62 -11.65 17.02
N ASN A 240 17.89 -10.80 17.74
CA ASN A 240 17.92 -9.35 17.62
C ASN A 240 17.78 -8.76 19.03
N THR A 241 18.75 -7.96 19.45
CA THR A 241 18.82 -7.45 20.83
C THR A 241 17.63 -6.60 21.20
N MET A 242 17.25 -5.63 20.35
CA MET A 242 16.14 -4.73 20.62
C MET A 242 14.79 -5.46 20.59
N ALA A 243 14.60 -6.36 19.62
CA ALA A 243 13.38 -7.17 19.55
C ALA A 243 13.19 -8.06 20.79
N ASN A 244 14.29 -8.66 21.28
CA ASN A 244 14.27 -9.48 22.50
C ASN A 244 13.99 -8.63 23.73
N GLU A 245 14.60 -7.43 23.85
CA GLU A 245 14.41 -6.51 24.97
C GLU A 245 12.93 -6.09 25.12
N ILE A 246 12.28 -5.73 24.01
CA ILE A 246 10.88 -5.30 24.04
C ILE A 246 9.88 -6.45 23.88
N GLY A 247 10.31 -7.67 23.63
CA GLY A 247 9.43 -8.82 23.43
C GLY A 247 8.64 -8.76 22.11
N ALA A 248 9.24 -8.25 21.03
CA ALA A 248 8.55 -8.05 19.75
C ALA A 248 8.23 -9.36 19.02
N THR A 249 8.89 -10.48 19.34
CA THR A 249 8.75 -11.74 18.61
C THR A 249 7.53 -12.54 19.04
N THR A 250 6.64 -12.89 18.09
CA THR A 250 5.44 -13.71 18.32
C THR A 250 5.68 -15.20 18.11
N ASN A 251 6.66 -15.59 17.27
CA ASN A 251 6.89 -16.96 16.83
C ASN A 251 5.67 -17.61 16.13
N THR A 252 4.88 -16.82 15.42
CA THR A 252 3.74 -17.32 14.63
C THR A 252 4.19 -18.34 13.61
N ILE A 253 5.33 -18.10 12.92
CA ILE A 253 6.01 -19.10 12.07
C ILE A 253 7.01 -19.85 12.94
N SER A 254 6.61 -21.01 13.44
CA SER A 254 7.40 -21.77 14.43
C SER A 254 8.68 -22.36 13.87
N ASP A 255 8.70 -22.73 12.59
CA ASP A 255 9.86 -23.30 11.91
C ASP A 255 10.05 -22.65 10.53
N ILE A 256 10.71 -21.51 10.53
CA ILE A 256 10.96 -20.74 9.30
C ILE A 256 11.88 -21.49 8.33
N LYS A 257 12.84 -22.29 8.83
CA LYS A 257 13.80 -23.00 7.97
C LYS A 257 13.14 -24.13 7.20
N ASP A 258 12.27 -24.89 7.85
CA ASP A 258 11.49 -25.94 7.18
C ASP A 258 10.50 -25.36 6.17
N LEU A 259 9.86 -24.23 6.51
CA LEU A 259 9.01 -23.51 5.57
C LEU A 259 9.78 -23.09 4.32
N LEU A 260 10.90 -22.39 4.48
CA LEU A 260 11.70 -21.89 3.35
C LEU A 260 12.30 -23.03 2.53
N LYS A 261 12.68 -24.14 3.17
CA LYS A 261 13.11 -25.34 2.47
C LYS A 261 12.00 -25.91 1.60
N LEU A 262 10.78 -26.04 2.14
CA LEU A 262 9.61 -26.50 1.40
C LEU A 262 9.29 -25.59 0.20
N LEU A 263 9.30 -24.27 0.38
CA LEU A 263 9.05 -23.32 -0.71
C LEU A 263 10.12 -23.45 -1.82
N ASN A 264 11.40 -23.56 -1.44
CA ASN A 264 12.48 -23.78 -2.40
C ASN A 264 12.33 -25.13 -3.16
N GLU A 265 11.94 -26.21 -2.49
CA GLU A 265 11.68 -27.52 -3.11
C GLU A 265 10.52 -27.47 -4.10
N LYS A 266 9.56 -26.56 -3.88
CA LYS A 266 8.42 -26.28 -4.74
C LYS A 266 8.72 -25.24 -5.83
N GLY A 267 9.94 -24.71 -5.91
CA GLY A 267 10.28 -23.64 -6.85
C GLY A 267 9.66 -22.30 -6.54
N ILE A 268 9.10 -22.11 -5.33
CA ILE A 268 8.44 -20.87 -4.92
C ILE A 268 9.49 -19.92 -4.34
N TYR A 269 9.62 -18.72 -4.92
CA TYR A 269 10.57 -17.70 -4.52
C TYR A 269 10.09 -16.95 -3.26
N PRO A 270 10.79 -17.09 -2.11
CA PRO A 270 10.36 -16.47 -0.86
C PRO A 270 10.89 -15.03 -0.73
N ILE A 271 9.99 -14.07 -0.54
CA ILE A 271 10.26 -12.66 -0.29
C ILE A 271 9.87 -12.34 1.14
N ALA A 272 10.79 -11.74 1.92
CA ALA A 272 10.55 -11.31 3.29
C ALA A 272 9.96 -9.88 3.30
N ARG A 273 8.70 -9.72 3.68
CA ARG A 273 8.11 -8.40 3.90
C ARG A 273 8.47 -7.90 5.30
N ILE A 274 9.01 -6.70 5.38
CA ILE A 274 9.39 -6.02 6.61
C ILE A 274 8.71 -4.65 6.62
N VAL A 275 7.71 -4.47 7.47
CA VAL A 275 7.09 -3.17 7.73
C VAL A 275 8.09 -2.26 8.42
N ALA A 276 8.47 -1.15 7.77
CA ALA A 276 9.57 -0.30 8.23
C ALA A 276 9.13 0.69 9.32
N PHE A 277 8.61 1.84 8.94
CA PHE A 277 8.39 2.94 9.88
C PHE A 277 7.01 2.98 10.53
N LYS A 278 6.02 2.22 10.04
CA LYS A 278 4.79 1.92 10.76
C LYS A 278 5.09 0.83 11.77
N ASP A 279 5.51 1.21 12.97
CA ASP A 279 5.88 0.27 14.03
C ASP A 279 5.31 0.72 15.37
N PRO A 280 4.03 0.45 15.60
CA PRO A 280 3.39 0.82 16.87
C PRO A 280 4.03 0.12 18.06
N TYR A 281 4.49 -1.12 17.89
CA TYR A 281 5.06 -1.89 18.98
C TYR A 281 6.39 -1.31 19.46
N LEU A 282 7.33 -1.00 18.55
CA LEU A 282 8.59 -0.36 18.90
C LEU A 282 8.34 1.07 19.45
N ALA A 283 7.47 1.84 18.80
CA ALA A 283 7.18 3.22 19.21
C ALA A 283 6.58 3.33 20.61
N GLU A 284 5.78 2.35 21.04
CA GLU A 284 5.19 2.33 22.37
C GLU A 284 6.16 1.82 23.45
N ASN A 285 7.00 0.84 23.12
CA ASN A 285 7.96 0.25 24.07
C ASN A 285 9.27 1.03 24.17
N LYS A 286 9.63 1.82 23.14
CA LYS A 286 10.83 2.66 23.05
C LYS A 286 10.43 4.04 22.52
N GLN A 287 9.79 4.83 23.39
CA GLN A 287 9.23 6.13 23.00
C GLN A 287 10.24 7.13 22.44
N GLU A 288 11.52 6.96 22.73
CA GLU A 288 12.62 7.74 22.14
C GLU A 288 12.74 7.58 20.63
N TYR A 289 12.22 6.47 20.07
CA TYR A 289 12.21 6.20 18.63
C TYR A 289 10.92 6.65 17.93
N ALA A 290 9.87 6.96 18.72
CA ALA A 290 8.58 7.35 18.18
C ALA A 290 8.61 8.75 17.54
N ILE A 291 7.81 8.95 16.50
CA ILE A 291 7.46 10.29 16.03
C ILE A 291 6.69 11.00 17.16
N LYS A 292 7.02 12.26 17.41
CA LYS A 292 6.41 13.07 18.48
C LYS A 292 5.54 14.18 17.90
N ASN A 293 4.52 14.54 18.64
CA ASN A 293 3.84 15.81 18.46
C ASN A 293 4.68 16.95 19.07
N LYS A 294 4.39 18.20 18.73
CA LYS A 294 5.09 19.39 19.27
C LYS A 294 5.01 19.53 20.80
N ASP A 295 4.01 18.91 21.41
CA ASP A 295 3.85 18.87 22.87
C ASP A 295 4.62 17.72 23.54
N GLY A 296 5.39 16.95 22.76
CA GLY A 296 6.19 15.82 23.25
C GLY A 296 5.43 14.50 23.38
N THR A 297 4.13 14.48 23.15
CA THR A 297 3.35 13.22 23.12
C THR A 297 3.69 12.40 21.87
N ILE A 298 3.44 11.08 21.92
CA ILE A 298 3.62 10.22 20.75
C ILE A 298 2.56 10.57 19.68
N TYR A 299 3.01 10.74 18.44
CA TYR A 299 2.12 10.86 17.29
C TYR A 299 1.34 9.56 17.08
N ARG A 300 0.04 9.69 16.82
CA ARG A 300 -0.83 8.59 16.40
C ARG A 300 -1.55 8.98 15.11
N ASP A 301 -1.60 8.06 14.17
CA ASP A 301 -2.32 8.24 12.92
C ASP A 301 -3.85 8.19 13.09
N ASN A 302 -4.60 8.11 11.98
CA ASN A 302 -6.06 8.11 12.02
C ASN A 302 -6.65 6.86 12.69
N ASN A 303 -5.91 5.75 12.70
CA ASN A 303 -6.29 4.48 13.32
C ASN A 303 -5.82 4.40 14.79
N GLY A 304 -5.11 5.42 15.27
CA GLY A 304 -4.54 5.46 16.62
C GLY A 304 -3.18 4.78 16.73
N GLU A 305 -2.58 4.35 15.62
CA GLU A 305 -1.32 3.63 15.60
C GLU A 305 -0.12 4.58 15.63
N CYS A 306 0.94 4.15 16.31
CA CYS A 306 2.19 4.88 16.44
C CYS A 306 3.15 4.54 15.29
N TRP A 307 4.05 5.48 15.03
CA TRP A 307 5.09 5.37 14.01
C TRP A 307 6.46 5.69 14.60
N VAL A 308 7.48 4.98 14.16
CA VAL A 308 8.86 5.30 14.51
C VAL A 308 9.42 6.35 13.56
N ASN A 309 10.36 7.15 14.09
CA ASN A 309 10.90 8.31 13.39
C ASN A 309 11.97 7.90 12.35
N PRO A 310 11.73 8.10 11.03
CA PRO A 310 12.70 7.76 10.00
C PRO A 310 14.04 8.51 10.11
N TYR A 311 14.09 9.63 10.82
CA TYR A 311 15.34 10.37 11.07
C TYR A 311 16.22 9.71 12.14
N ASN A 312 15.74 8.70 12.87
CA ASN A 312 16.52 8.01 13.89
C ASN A 312 17.30 6.83 13.28
N LYS A 313 18.64 6.90 13.34
CA LYS A 313 19.52 5.87 12.77
C LYS A 313 19.47 4.52 13.53
N GLU A 314 19.16 4.52 14.82
CA GLU A 314 19.01 3.30 15.61
C GLU A 314 17.79 2.48 15.16
N VAL A 315 16.75 3.15 14.65
CA VAL A 315 15.62 2.49 13.97
C VAL A 315 16.09 1.81 12.68
N TRP A 316 17.01 2.43 11.93
CA TRP A 316 17.58 1.83 10.71
C TRP A 316 18.38 0.55 11.03
N ASP A 317 19.18 0.59 12.10
CA ASP A 317 19.94 -0.57 12.55
C ASP A 317 18.99 -1.70 12.95
N TYR A 318 17.96 -1.41 13.76
CA TYR A 318 16.93 -2.38 14.13
C TYR A 318 16.27 -3.05 12.92
N LEU A 319 15.80 -2.27 11.96
CA LEU A 319 15.14 -2.78 10.75
C LEU A 319 16.09 -3.61 9.88
N THR A 320 17.33 -3.14 9.71
CA THR A 320 18.30 -3.86 8.88
C THR A 320 18.85 -5.11 9.56
N GLU A 321 18.96 -5.16 10.89
CA GLU A 321 19.26 -6.40 11.60
C GLU A 321 18.19 -7.47 11.41
N ILE A 322 16.89 -7.11 11.48
CA ILE A 322 15.78 -8.02 11.17
C ILE A 322 15.91 -8.53 9.73
N ALA A 323 16.23 -7.63 8.79
CA ALA A 323 16.42 -7.99 7.39
C ALA A 323 17.60 -8.96 7.18
N VAL A 324 18.73 -8.73 7.85
CA VAL A 324 19.88 -9.65 7.86
C VAL A 324 19.47 -11.02 8.38
N LYS A 325 18.72 -11.09 9.49
CA LYS A 325 18.24 -12.36 10.04
C LYS A 325 17.26 -13.08 9.13
N ALA A 326 16.43 -12.36 8.38
CA ALA A 326 15.59 -12.95 7.35
C ALA A 326 16.42 -13.54 6.19
N ALA A 327 17.45 -12.82 5.74
CA ALA A 327 18.40 -13.32 4.74
C ALA A 327 19.14 -14.59 5.22
N GLU A 328 19.64 -14.58 6.47
CA GLU A 328 20.30 -15.74 7.10
C GLU A 328 19.35 -16.95 7.26
N ALA A 329 18.04 -16.71 7.44
CA ALA A 329 17.04 -17.77 7.49
C ALA A 329 16.82 -18.44 6.13
N GLY A 330 17.12 -17.75 5.01
CA GLY A 330 17.05 -18.31 3.66
C GLY A 330 16.09 -17.60 2.70
N PHE A 331 15.50 -16.46 3.08
CA PHE A 331 14.77 -15.60 2.14
C PHE A 331 15.71 -15.13 1.03
N LYS A 332 15.16 -14.96 -0.16
CA LYS A 332 15.92 -14.55 -1.36
C LYS A 332 15.85 -13.06 -1.66
N GLU A 333 14.86 -12.40 -1.10
CA GLU A 333 14.60 -10.98 -1.26
C GLU A 333 14.08 -10.40 0.05
N ILE A 334 14.47 -9.17 0.34
CA ILE A 334 13.96 -8.38 1.45
C ILE A 334 13.16 -7.22 0.85
N GLN A 335 11.87 -7.17 1.18
CA GLN A 335 10.95 -6.12 0.75
C GLN A 335 10.55 -5.25 1.92
N PHE A 336 10.89 -3.96 1.85
CA PHE A 336 10.48 -2.98 2.84
C PHE A 336 9.15 -2.36 2.44
N ASP A 337 8.14 -2.55 3.29
CA ASP A 337 6.87 -1.85 3.21
C ASP A 337 6.80 -0.73 4.26
N TYR A 338 5.86 0.21 4.13
CA TYR A 338 5.79 1.39 4.98
C TYR A 338 7.15 2.12 5.15
N ILE A 339 7.98 2.06 4.12
CA ILE A 339 9.23 2.83 4.00
C ILE A 339 8.89 4.28 3.65
N ARG A 340 8.15 4.94 4.55
CA ARG A 340 7.54 6.25 4.33
C ARG A 340 7.10 6.91 5.63
N PHE A 341 6.70 8.17 5.54
CA PHE A 341 5.99 8.85 6.61
C PHE A 341 4.48 8.56 6.54
N SER A 342 3.80 8.67 7.68
CA SER A 342 2.33 8.56 7.74
C SER A 342 1.67 9.72 6.99
N THR A 343 0.49 9.45 6.41
CA THR A 343 -0.39 10.47 5.81
C THR A 343 -1.47 10.93 6.80
N GLY A 344 -1.47 10.39 8.03
CA GLY A 344 -2.46 10.64 9.06
C GLY A 344 -2.50 12.11 9.51
N LYS A 345 -3.63 12.49 10.08
CA LYS A 345 -3.86 13.83 10.60
C LYS A 345 -2.80 14.20 11.64
N GLY A 346 -2.24 15.40 11.54
CA GLY A 346 -1.22 15.90 12.47
C GLY A 346 0.22 15.62 12.04
N MET A 347 0.47 14.75 11.07
CA MET A 347 1.83 14.44 10.60
C MET A 347 2.59 15.68 10.09
N ALA A 348 1.90 16.66 9.50
CA ALA A 348 2.51 17.90 9.03
C ALA A 348 3.03 18.78 10.20
N ASP A 349 2.50 18.58 11.40
CA ASP A 349 2.86 19.32 12.61
C ASP A 349 3.72 18.49 13.58
N ALA A 350 4.11 17.28 13.19
CA ALA A 350 4.95 16.42 14.02
C ALA A 350 6.37 16.99 14.18
N ASP A 351 7.01 16.64 15.28
CA ASP A 351 8.41 16.96 15.57
C ASP A 351 9.28 15.74 15.26
N PHE A 352 10.12 15.89 14.26
CA PHE A 352 11.08 14.86 13.84
C PHE A 352 12.50 15.10 14.38
N GLY A 353 12.69 16.14 15.20
CA GLY A 353 13.97 16.51 15.74
C GLY A 353 14.82 17.41 14.82
N PRO A 354 16.08 17.69 15.20
CA PRO A 354 16.90 18.69 14.53
C PRO A 354 17.29 18.33 13.10
N MET A 355 17.49 17.05 12.77
CA MET A 355 17.89 16.59 11.44
C MET A 355 16.84 16.91 10.38
N ALA A 356 15.57 17.00 10.73
CA ALA A 356 14.49 17.38 9.82
C ALA A 356 14.53 18.85 9.37
N LYS A 357 15.42 19.68 9.96
CA LYS A 357 15.71 21.04 9.50
C LYS A 357 16.75 21.07 8.38
N GLU A 358 17.56 20.02 8.28
CA GLU A 358 18.68 19.91 7.35
C GLU A 358 18.34 19.03 6.15
N LYS A 359 17.50 18.02 6.36
CA LYS A 359 17.11 17.01 5.36
C LYS A 359 15.60 16.92 5.23
N SER A 360 15.13 16.88 4.00
CA SER A 360 13.73 16.65 3.70
C SER A 360 13.30 15.20 4.04
N LYS A 361 12.01 14.94 4.06
CA LYS A 361 11.46 13.59 4.19
C LYS A 361 11.95 12.67 3.06
N GLU A 362 12.02 13.17 1.84
CA GLU A 362 12.53 12.42 0.69
C GLU A 362 14.00 12.05 0.88
N ASP A 363 14.85 13.00 1.33
CA ASP A 363 16.27 12.74 1.57
C ASP A 363 16.47 11.60 2.56
N ILE A 364 15.73 11.61 3.68
CA ILE A 364 15.96 10.61 4.73
C ILE A 364 15.48 9.22 4.31
N ILE A 365 14.41 9.12 3.52
CA ILE A 365 13.94 7.83 2.98
C ILE A 365 14.91 7.30 1.93
N ILE A 366 15.45 8.15 1.05
CA ILE A 366 16.47 7.75 0.07
C ILE A 366 17.74 7.26 0.79
N GLU A 367 18.20 7.97 1.82
CA GLU A 367 19.35 7.57 2.61
C GLU A 367 19.14 6.23 3.33
N PHE A 368 17.94 6.00 3.90
CA PHE A 368 17.61 4.69 4.47
C PHE A 368 17.59 3.61 3.39
N THR A 369 17.01 3.87 2.24
CA THR A 369 16.98 2.93 1.11
C THR A 369 18.39 2.52 0.70
N LYS A 370 19.29 3.51 0.52
CA LYS A 370 20.70 3.27 0.23
C LYS A 370 21.39 2.47 1.32
N TYR A 371 21.21 2.87 2.58
CA TYR A 371 21.80 2.19 3.74
C TYR A 371 21.38 0.71 3.82
N ALA A 372 20.10 0.42 3.64
CA ALA A 372 19.58 -0.95 3.65
C ALA A 372 20.14 -1.77 2.47
N TYR A 373 20.19 -1.17 1.27
CA TYR A 373 20.77 -1.82 0.09
C TYR A 373 22.24 -2.18 0.29
N GLU A 374 23.06 -1.26 0.81
CA GLU A 374 24.48 -1.48 1.07
C GLU A 374 24.74 -2.58 2.11
N LYS A 375 23.87 -2.71 3.12
CA LYS A 375 23.97 -3.78 4.12
C LYS A 375 23.53 -5.13 3.60
N LEU A 376 22.50 -5.20 2.75
CA LEU A 376 21.84 -6.45 2.37
C LEU A 376 22.41 -7.07 1.09
N LYS A 377 22.79 -6.28 0.11
CA LYS A 377 23.36 -6.77 -1.16
C LYS A 377 24.56 -7.73 -0.97
N PRO A 378 25.54 -7.47 -0.08
CA PRO A 378 26.65 -8.39 0.16
C PRO A 378 26.24 -9.77 0.69
N LEU A 379 25.03 -9.90 1.24
CA LEU A 379 24.46 -11.17 1.72
C LEU A 379 23.88 -12.02 0.58
N GLY A 380 23.88 -11.50 -0.65
CA GLY A 380 23.36 -12.23 -1.81
C GLY A 380 21.83 -12.21 -1.94
N VAL A 381 21.14 -11.37 -1.18
CA VAL A 381 19.68 -11.19 -1.29
C VAL A 381 19.36 -9.95 -2.15
N PHE A 382 18.21 -9.98 -2.81
CA PHE A 382 17.67 -8.80 -3.49
C PHE A 382 16.99 -7.87 -2.49
N VAL A 383 16.92 -6.58 -2.83
CA VAL A 383 16.30 -5.55 -2.00
C VAL A 383 15.20 -4.85 -2.80
N SER A 384 14.00 -4.85 -2.27
CA SER A 384 12.84 -4.19 -2.85
C SER A 384 12.13 -3.28 -1.85
N ALA A 385 11.31 -2.36 -2.37
CA ALA A 385 10.51 -1.46 -1.53
C ALA A 385 9.14 -1.22 -2.14
N ASP A 386 8.12 -1.25 -1.27
CA ASP A 386 6.76 -0.89 -1.61
C ASP A 386 6.59 0.63 -1.55
N VAL A 387 6.05 1.19 -2.61
CA VAL A 387 5.88 2.63 -2.72
C VAL A 387 4.45 2.98 -3.16
N TYR A 388 3.97 4.14 -2.78
CA TYR A 388 2.66 4.58 -3.24
C TYR A 388 2.64 4.72 -4.77
N GLY A 389 1.62 4.17 -5.41
CA GLY A 389 1.46 4.29 -6.86
C GLY A 389 1.28 5.74 -7.34
N THR A 390 0.74 6.61 -6.48
CA THR A 390 0.50 8.03 -6.82
C THR A 390 1.77 8.86 -6.92
N ILE A 391 2.88 8.49 -6.25
CA ILE A 391 4.15 9.23 -6.29
C ILE A 391 4.80 9.23 -7.68
N ILE A 392 4.41 8.30 -8.55
CA ILE A 392 4.89 8.23 -9.93
C ILE A 392 4.60 9.55 -10.67
N SER A 393 3.44 10.19 -10.41
CA SER A 393 3.04 11.43 -11.09
C SER A 393 2.83 12.61 -10.15
N SER A 394 2.67 12.40 -8.85
CA SER A 394 2.37 13.42 -7.85
C SER A 394 3.58 13.75 -6.98
N SER A 395 4.22 14.90 -7.25
CA SER A 395 5.30 15.42 -6.39
C SER A 395 4.79 15.83 -5.00
N ILE A 396 3.51 16.17 -4.88
CA ILE A 396 2.88 16.50 -3.60
C ILE A 396 2.83 15.24 -2.72
N ASP A 397 2.33 14.12 -3.27
CA ASP A 397 2.27 12.87 -2.52
C ASP A 397 3.67 12.36 -2.19
N ALA A 398 4.62 12.47 -3.14
CA ALA A 398 6.02 12.13 -2.92
C ALA A 398 6.60 12.87 -1.70
N GLY A 399 6.44 14.20 -1.65
CA GLY A 399 6.91 15.01 -0.52
C GLY A 399 6.19 14.74 0.80
N LEU A 400 4.91 14.36 0.75
CA LEU A 400 4.14 14.02 1.96
C LEU A 400 4.62 12.72 2.61
N VAL A 401 4.78 11.68 1.81
CA VAL A 401 5.20 10.36 2.28
C VAL A 401 6.72 10.22 2.35
N GLY A 402 7.47 11.13 1.73
CA GLY A 402 8.93 11.09 1.67
C GLY A 402 9.46 10.07 0.65
N GLN A 403 8.66 9.64 -0.30
CA GLN A 403 9.08 8.67 -1.33
C GLN A 403 9.34 9.38 -2.65
N ASN A 404 10.59 9.42 -3.10
CA ASN A 404 10.97 9.89 -4.42
C ASN A 404 11.20 8.70 -5.35
N TYR A 405 10.29 8.50 -6.31
CA TYR A 405 10.25 7.32 -7.16
C TYR A 405 11.54 7.10 -7.96
N VAL A 406 12.06 8.16 -8.56
CA VAL A 406 13.27 8.10 -9.41
C VAL A 406 14.52 7.89 -8.55
N GLU A 407 14.63 8.63 -7.44
CA GLU A 407 15.82 8.58 -6.60
C GLU A 407 15.93 7.25 -5.84
N MET A 408 14.81 6.72 -5.31
CA MET A 408 14.79 5.40 -4.67
C MET A 408 15.14 4.28 -5.64
N ALA A 409 14.69 4.36 -6.90
CA ALA A 409 14.98 3.35 -7.92
C ALA A 409 16.47 3.19 -8.24
N LYS A 410 17.33 4.15 -7.88
CA LYS A 410 18.77 4.05 -8.05
C LYS A 410 19.47 3.18 -6.99
N TYR A 411 18.74 2.82 -5.90
CA TYR A 411 19.26 2.10 -4.74
C TYR A 411 18.42 0.88 -4.35
N LEU A 412 17.66 0.33 -5.29
CA LEU A 412 16.84 -0.86 -5.11
C LEU A 412 17.07 -1.82 -6.28
N ASP A 413 16.94 -3.12 -6.05
CA ASP A 413 16.85 -4.10 -7.14
C ASP A 413 15.44 -4.07 -7.78
N TYR A 414 14.40 -3.93 -6.93
CA TYR A 414 13.01 -3.81 -7.40
C TYR A 414 12.29 -2.66 -6.69
N ILE A 415 11.53 -1.91 -7.45
CA ILE A 415 10.61 -0.91 -6.91
C ILE A 415 9.18 -1.37 -7.17
N CYS A 416 8.37 -1.43 -6.11
CA CYS A 416 7.06 -2.09 -6.11
C CYS A 416 5.94 -1.08 -5.87
N PRO A 417 5.48 -0.36 -6.91
CA PRO A 417 4.39 0.59 -6.74
C PRO A 417 3.06 -0.13 -6.46
N MET A 418 2.37 0.29 -5.41
CA MET A 418 1.02 -0.15 -5.05
C MET A 418 0.01 0.59 -5.94
N ILE A 419 -0.37 -0.04 -7.05
CA ILE A 419 -1.21 0.57 -8.07
C ILE A 419 -2.64 0.00 -8.07
N TYR A 420 -3.21 -0.12 -6.87
CA TYR A 420 -4.59 -0.61 -6.71
C TYR A 420 -5.57 0.36 -7.36
N PRO A 421 -6.42 -0.08 -8.31
CA PRO A 421 -7.38 0.80 -8.97
C PRO A 421 -8.28 1.59 -8.02
N SER A 422 -8.71 0.96 -6.92
CA SER A 422 -9.56 1.60 -5.89
C SER A 422 -8.88 2.75 -5.13
N HIS A 423 -7.55 2.82 -5.16
CA HIS A 423 -6.76 3.82 -4.45
C HIS A 423 -6.45 5.07 -5.30
N PHE A 424 -6.88 5.09 -6.54
CA PHE A 424 -6.81 6.28 -7.39
C PHE A 424 -8.11 7.05 -7.34
N ALA A 425 -8.05 8.37 -7.17
CA ALA A 425 -9.24 9.22 -7.18
C ALA A 425 -9.87 9.29 -8.56
N GLU A 426 -11.18 9.60 -8.59
CA GLU A 426 -11.93 9.85 -9.81
C GLU A 426 -11.21 10.91 -10.68
N GLY A 427 -11.08 10.64 -11.96
CA GLY A 427 -10.43 11.51 -12.93
C GLY A 427 -8.91 11.37 -13.03
N ASN A 428 -8.30 10.49 -12.23
CA ASN A 428 -6.87 10.26 -12.26
C ASN A 428 -6.41 9.66 -13.59
N TYR A 429 -5.27 10.16 -14.07
CA TYR A 429 -4.75 9.79 -15.38
C TYR A 429 -5.82 9.93 -16.49
N GLY A 430 -6.86 10.77 -16.28
CA GLY A 430 -8.00 10.91 -17.19
C GLY A 430 -8.93 9.69 -17.21
N VAL A 431 -8.96 8.90 -16.13
CA VAL A 431 -9.91 7.79 -15.93
C VAL A 431 -10.97 8.23 -14.94
N ASP A 432 -12.23 8.35 -15.36
CA ASP A 432 -13.32 8.88 -14.53
C ASP A 432 -13.51 8.08 -13.24
N TYR A 433 -13.54 6.75 -13.35
CA TYR A 433 -13.73 5.81 -12.24
C TYR A 433 -12.68 4.69 -12.32
N PRO A 434 -11.51 4.87 -11.72
CA PRO A 434 -10.38 3.95 -11.87
C PRO A 434 -10.71 2.49 -11.48
N ASP A 435 -11.45 2.28 -10.38
CA ASP A 435 -11.80 0.93 -9.93
C ASP A 435 -12.70 0.17 -10.93
N LEU A 436 -13.50 0.89 -11.72
CA LEU A 436 -14.31 0.30 -12.79
C LEU A 436 -13.53 0.02 -14.08
N LYS A 437 -12.28 0.48 -14.19
CA LYS A 437 -11.45 0.38 -15.39
C LYS A 437 -10.02 -0.07 -15.06
N PRO A 438 -9.85 -1.26 -14.45
CA PRO A 438 -8.55 -1.71 -13.94
C PRO A 438 -7.47 -1.78 -15.02
N TYR A 439 -7.78 -2.30 -16.20
CA TYR A 439 -6.82 -2.32 -17.31
C TYR A 439 -6.33 -0.92 -17.70
N GLU A 440 -7.26 0.03 -17.82
CA GLU A 440 -6.93 1.37 -18.31
C GLU A 440 -6.04 2.12 -17.31
N ILE A 441 -6.39 2.11 -16.02
CA ILE A 441 -5.61 2.82 -14.99
C ILE A 441 -4.23 2.20 -14.82
N ILE A 442 -4.12 0.87 -14.72
CA ILE A 442 -2.83 0.18 -14.55
C ILE A 442 -1.91 0.49 -15.74
N ARG A 443 -2.41 0.38 -16.97
CA ARG A 443 -1.63 0.69 -18.17
C ARG A 443 -1.11 2.14 -18.16
N LYS A 444 -1.96 3.10 -17.80
CA LYS A 444 -1.57 4.52 -17.78
C LYS A 444 -0.53 4.82 -16.70
N VAL A 445 -0.70 4.25 -15.51
CA VAL A 445 0.25 4.42 -14.40
C VAL A 445 1.61 3.82 -14.76
N LEU A 446 1.64 2.60 -15.32
CA LEU A 446 2.90 1.94 -15.69
C LEU A 446 3.58 2.60 -16.89
N THR A 447 2.82 3.19 -17.83
CA THR A 447 3.40 4.03 -18.88
C THR A 447 4.11 5.25 -18.27
N ALA A 448 3.46 5.95 -17.34
CA ALA A 448 4.07 7.08 -16.63
C ALA A 448 5.29 6.66 -15.79
N SER A 449 5.24 5.46 -15.17
CA SER A 449 6.38 4.89 -14.45
C SER A 449 7.60 4.73 -15.36
N ARG A 450 7.42 4.16 -16.55
CA ARG A 450 8.49 3.99 -17.54
C ARG A 450 9.10 5.32 -17.97
N GLU A 451 8.25 6.31 -18.26
CA GLU A 451 8.67 7.67 -18.63
C GLU A 451 9.47 8.34 -17.51
N LYS A 452 9.06 8.16 -16.24
CA LYS A 452 9.78 8.68 -15.09
C LYS A 452 11.16 8.03 -14.93
N LEU A 453 11.23 6.70 -14.98
CA LEU A 453 12.48 5.98 -14.81
C LEU A 453 13.45 6.13 -16.00
N ALA A 454 12.96 6.50 -17.18
CA ALA A 454 13.79 6.86 -18.33
C ALA A 454 14.63 8.14 -18.09
N GLN A 455 14.36 8.90 -17.02
CA GLN A 455 15.17 10.05 -16.61
C GLN A 455 16.50 9.63 -15.94
N ILE A 456 16.59 8.39 -15.46
CA ILE A 456 17.84 7.85 -14.90
C ILE A 456 18.79 7.57 -16.06
N PRO A 457 20.04 8.08 -16.01
CA PRO A 457 21.03 7.82 -17.05
C PRO A 457 21.24 6.31 -17.29
N ASP A 458 21.50 5.92 -18.53
CA ASP A 458 21.64 4.51 -18.90
C ASP A 458 22.83 3.80 -18.24
N ASP A 459 23.84 4.54 -17.78
CA ASP A 459 25.00 4.02 -17.06
C ASP A 459 24.78 3.94 -15.53
N VAL A 460 23.62 4.37 -15.03
CA VAL A 460 23.25 4.32 -13.63
C VAL A 460 22.28 3.16 -13.38
N HIS A 461 22.50 2.46 -12.29
CA HIS A 461 21.61 1.39 -11.83
C HIS A 461 20.15 1.89 -11.70
N ARG A 462 19.23 1.05 -12.13
CA ARG A 462 17.80 1.33 -12.10
C ARG A 462 17.02 0.08 -11.72
N ALA A 463 16.22 0.18 -10.67
CA ALA A 463 15.37 -0.89 -10.20
C ALA A 463 14.41 -1.42 -11.28
N THR A 464 14.16 -2.71 -11.27
CA THR A 464 13.07 -3.33 -12.03
C THR A 464 11.73 -2.98 -11.35
N VAL A 465 10.73 -2.63 -12.14
CA VAL A 465 9.39 -2.32 -11.64
C VAL A 465 8.58 -3.60 -11.49
N ARG A 466 8.06 -3.82 -10.29
CA ARG A 466 7.21 -4.97 -9.95
C ARG A 466 5.96 -4.47 -9.19
N PRO A 467 4.87 -4.10 -9.92
CA PRO A 467 3.70 -3.50 -9.28
C PRO A 467 2.93 -4.49 -8.40
N TRP A 468 2.34 -3.97 -7.34
CA TRP A 468 1.26 -4.60 -6.61
C TRP A 468 -0.07 -4.33 -7.30
N LEU A 469 -0.86 -5.38 -7.52
CA LEU A 469 -2.17 -5.37 -8.15
C LEU A 469 -3.25 -5.76 -7.14
N GLN A 470 -4.47 -5.28 -7.37
CA GLN A 470 -5.61 -5.46 -6.48
C GLN A 470 -6.31 -6.80 -6.73
N ASP A 471 -6.42 -7.64 -5.70
CA ASP A 471 -7.31 -8.81 -5.70
C ASP A 471 -8.26 -8.78 -4.48
N PHE A 472 -9.01 -7.69 -4.37
CA PHE A 472 -10.04 -7.47 -3.36
C PHE A 472 -11.10 -6.49 -3.88
N THR A 473 -12.32 -6.54 -3.32
CA THR A 473 -13.42 -5.62 -3.65
C THR A 473 -13.43 -4.45 -2.68
N ALA A 474 -13.28 -3.22 -3.19
CA ALA A 474 -13.22 -1.98 -2.41
C ALA A 474 -14.62 -1.41 -2.12
N THR A 475 -15.39 -2.05 -1.25
CA THR A 475 -16.78 -1.66 -0.95
C THR A 475 -16.94 -0.30 -0.27
N TRP A 476 -15.86 0.30 0.24
CA TRP A 476 -15.84 1.61 0.91
C TRP A 476 -15.81 2.81 -0.04
N ILE A 477 -15.51 2.61 -1.32
CA ILE A 477 -15.56 3.68 -2.32
C ILE A 477 -16.91 3.69 -3.04
N LYS A 478 -17.32 4.84 -3.55
CA LYS A 478 -18.64 5.01 -4.15
C LYS A 478 -18.83 4.27 -5.48
N HIS A 479 -17.79 4.31 -6.35
CA HIS A 479 -17.85 3.71 -7.68
C HIS A 479 -16.87 2.53 -7.73
N TYR A 480 -17.28 1.42 -7.11
CA TYR A 480 -16.54 0.16 -7.10
C TYR A 480 -17.23 -0.91 -7.94
N GLN A 481 -16.49 -1.94 -8.29
CA GLN A 481 -17.01 -3.18 -8.84
C GLN A 481 -16.52 -4.37 -8.02
N VAL A 482 -17.22 -5.50 -8.14
CA VAL A 482 -16.74 -6.75 -7.56
C VAL A 482 -15.53 -7.23 -8.34
N TYR A 483 -14.43 -7.46 -7.63
CA TYR A 483 -13.21 -8.02 -8.19
C TYR A 483 -13.29 -9.54 -8.17
N THR A 484 -13.05 -10.12 -9.34
CA THR A 484 -12.98 -11.56 -9.61
C THR A 484 -11.74 -11.80 -10.46
N GLY A 485 -11.48 -13.03 -10.87
CA GLY A 485 -10.39 -13.35 -11.78
C GLY A 485 -10.39 -12.52 -13.07
N LYS A 486 -11.56 -12.06 -13.53
CA LYS A 486 -11.64 -11.16 -14.68
C LYS A 486 -10.88 -9.86 -14.44
N GLN A 487 -11.13 -9.15 -13.32
CA GLN A 487 -10.48 -7.88 -12.99
C GLN A 487 -8.99 -8.07 -12.67
N VAL A 488 -8.63 -9.19 -12.04
CA VAL A 488 -7.23 -9.57 -11.82
C VAL A 488 -6.52 -9.76 -13.16
N ARG A 489 -7.10 -10.53 -14.09
CA ARG A 489 -6.52 -10.74 -15.42
C ARG A 489 -6.41 -9.45 -16.23
N GLU A 490 -7.39 -8.55 -16.16
CA GLU A 490 -7.34 -7.24 -16.80
C GLU A 490 -6.13 -6.42 -16.31
N GLN A 491 -5.82 -6.43 -15.02
CA GLN A 491 -4.65 -5.76 -14.46
C GLN A 491 -3.34 -6.40 -14.94
N ILE A 492 -3.23 -7.73 -14.89
CA ILE A 492 -2.05 -8.47 -15.37
C ILE A 492 -1.79 -8.19 -16.86
N ASN A 493 -2.83 -8.20 -17.68
CA ASN A 493 -2.72 -7.88 -19.10
C ASN A 493 -2.26 -6.43 -19.35
N ALA A 494 -2.64 -5.49 -18.48
CA ALA A 494 -2.17 -4.12 -18.54
C ALA A 494 -0.68 -4.00 -18.20
N VAL A 495 -0.17 -4.81 -17.25
CA VAL A 495 1.26 -4.91 -16.95
C VAL A 495 2.02 -5.35 -18.22
N TYR A 496 1.58 -6.44 -18.86
CA TYR A 496 2.22 -6.96 -20.07
C TYR A 496 2.14 -5.97 -21.25
N ALA A 497 1.03 -5.25 -21.39
CA ALA A 497 0.86 -4.23 -22.43
C ALA A 497 1.79 -3.00 -22.26
N THR A 498 2.51 -2.90 -21.14
CA THR A 498 3.50 -1.85 -20.86
C THR A 498 4.94 -2.36 -20.82
N ASP A 499 5.18 -3.54 -21.40
CA ASP A 499 6.49 -4.22 -21.48
C ASP A 499 7.08 -4.59 -20.11
N TYR A 500 6.27 -4.61 -19.04
CA TYR A 500 6.63 -5.21 -17.77
C TYR A 500 6.18 -6.67 -17.75
N SER A 501 6.86 -7.51 -16.96
CA SER A 501 6.59 -8.95 -16.92
C SER A 501 6.41 -9.52 -15.52
N GLU A 502 6.63 -8.68 -14.51
CA GLU A 502 6.59 -9.04 -13.09
C GLU A 502 5.45 -8.28 -12.40
N TRP A 503 4.83 -8.93 -11.43
CA TRP A 503 3.73 -8.36 -10.65
C TRP A 503 3.49 -9.17 -9.38
N MET A 504 2.76 -8.57 -8.44
CA MET A 504 2.32 -9.22 -7.21
C MET A 504 0.85 -8.90 -6.96
N LEU A 505 0.08 -9.85 -6.42
CA LEU A 505 -1.31 -9.66 -6.02
C LEU A 505 -1.39 -9.39 -4.53
N TRP A 506 -2.17 -8.38 -4.18
CA TRP A 506 -2.50 -8.04 -2.81
C TRP A 506 -3.92 -8.47 -2.46
N ASN A 507 -4.04 -9.27 -1.41
CA ASN A 507 -5.26 -9.57 -0.70
C ASN A 507 -4.93 -9.76 0.79
N ALA A 508 -5.48 -8.90 1.67
CA ALA A 508 -5.20 -8.92 3.11
C ALA A 508 -5.52 -10.27 3.77
N GLY A 509 -6.54 -10.98 3.27
CA GLY A 509 -6.92 -12.30 3.74
C GLY A 509 -6.13 -13.46 3.12
N SER A 510 -5.12 -13.17 2.26
CA SER A 510 -4.37 -14.17 1.50
C SER A 510 -5.30 -15.18 0.80
N SER A 511 -6.32 -14.65 0.11
CA SER A 511 -7.32 -15.42 -0.64
C SER A 511 -7.44 -14.86 -2.03
N TYR A 512 -7.13 -15.68 -3.06
CA TYR A 512 -6.88 -15.20 -4.42
C TYR A 512 -7.89 -15.73 -5.43
N SER A 513 -8.18 -14.90 -6.43
CA SER A 513 -9.05 -15.19 -7.57
C SER A 513 -8.31 -16.04 -8.61
N VAL A 514 -8.18 -17.35 -8.34
CA VAL A 514 -7.37 -18.30 -9.12
C VAL A 514 -7.84 -18.39 -10.58
N ASP A 515 -9.14 -18.21 -10.85
CA ASP A 515 -9.73 -18.17 -12.19
C ASP A 515 -9.22 -17.00 -13.07
N GLY A 516 -8.53 -16.04 -12.46
CA GLY A 516 -7.83 -14.95 -13.16
C GLY A 516 -6.38 -15.27 -13.53
N LEU A 517 -5.82 -16.38 -13.08
CA LEU A 517 -4.44 -16.78 -13.30
C LEU A 517 -4.36 -17.78 -14.47
N ASN A 518 -3.24 -17.79 -15.17
CA ASN A 518 -2.99 -18.80 -16.18
C ASN A 518 -2.61 -20.12 -15.51
N GLU A 519 -3.05 -21.23 -16.08
CA GLU A 519 -2.53 -22.56 -15.75
C GLU A 519 -1.05 -22.64 -16.18
N GLU A 520 -0.23 -23.34 -15.38
CA GLU A 520 1.16 -23.61 -15.70
C GLU A 520 1.28 -24.81 -16.68
#